data_b9702c242d559741a51ac257c1d8861f
#
_entry.id   b9702c242d559741a51ac257c1d8861f
#
_cell.length_a   1.000
_cell.length_b   1.000
_cell.length_c   1.000
_cell.angle_alpha   90.00
_cell.angle_beta   90.00
_cell.angle_gamma   90.00
#
_symmetry.space_group_name_H-M   'P 1'
#
loop_
_entity.id
_entity.type
_entity.pdbx_description
1 polymer ?
#
loop_
_entity_poly.entity_id
_entity_poly.type
_entity_poly.pdbx_seq_one_letter_code
_entity_poly.pdbx_strand_id
1 'polypeptide(L)'
;MPFAFILPTTSLLSFSLFSASTTHPSLPQTAGTYRGVFRNVLKKHKRLAPPSKDSNLSTVLSALSEYIPYLSTLNAALCDRTVNEEEIELGLQREIVVEWRSTLAATIAGREPARVKGKGLDYEISFVLHTLACVNTLQARAQLLLLYGAITPSDEQRTSIITTATKHLLQANSVHNYLTIRSVEIDASSAVVEILSQTQAGLAALALAEATLLAVLKDDPYPAIVAQDRNKNDKDWMIKPPEIPKVRAHLFARLCLAAAEHSSKAEAMLSASGRIDEALMTYVTDLRKASRAKACRFFGINAELEGETGQGIAWLIGARKQLGFGSVKDEGSKMSGLAKFKKDWKEKREDKKIGLGGEWGSDAGRLEELRIVEMLEQKWNKMNDTVDTASISIDSCVLKLREAD
;
A
#
# COMPACT_ATOMS: atom_id res chain seq x y z
N MET A 1 -3.99 -4.32 -2.13
CA MET A 1 -4.28 -3.94 -0.73
C MET A 1 -3.09 -3.18 -0.18
N PRO A 2 -3.23 -2.03 0.52
CA PRO A 2 -2.11 -1.23 1.02
C PRO A 2 -1.25 -1.98 2.05
N PHE A 3 0.05 -1.68 2.08
CA PHE A 3 0.98 -2.35 2.98
C PHE A 3 0.64 -2.10 4.47
N ALA A 4 0.83 -3.12 5.31
CA ALA A 4 0.55 -3.05 6.75
C ALA A 4 1.77 -2.50 7.52
N PHE A 5 1.96 -1.18 7.50
CA PHE A 5 3.07 -0.55 8.21
C PHE A 5 3.00 -0.75 9.73
N ILE A 6 4.16 -0.93 10.34
CA ILE A 6 4.31 -0.85 11.79
C ILE A 6 4.65 0.60 12.14
N LEU A 7 3.88 1.22 13.05
CA LEU A 7 4.13 2.61 13.45
C LEU A 7 5.37 2.71 14.34
N PRO A 8 6.27 3.67 14.08
CA PRO A 8 7.45 3.91 14.91
C PRO A 8 7.03 4.43 16.30
N THR A 9 7.91 4.26 17.30
CA THR A 9 7.69 4.75 18.65
C THR A 9 8.87 5.58 19.14
N THR A 10 8.59 6.60 19.96
CA THR A 10 9.59 7.55 20.45
C THR A 10 9.79 7.51 21.98
N SER A 11 10.92 8.05 22.47
CA SER A 11 11.22 8.26 23.87
C SER A 11 10.52 9.51 24.44
N LEU A 12 10.64 9.74 25.74
CA LEU A 12 10.20 10.99 26.37
C LEU A 12 11.17 12.12 25.95
N LEU A 13 10.61 13.29 25.64
CA LEU A 13 11.34 14.52 25.38
C LEU A 13 10.50 15.69 25.89
N SER A 14 11.16 16.68 26.49
CA SER A 14 10.57 17.99 26.82
C SER A 14 11.35 19.06 26.07
N PHE A 15 10.69 19.81 25.20
CA PHE A 15 11.34 20.88 24.42
C PHE A 15 11.83 22.03 25.31
N SER A 16 11.19 22.26 26.47
CA SER A 16 11.64 23.28 27.44
C SER A 16 13.02 23.03 28.05
N LEU A 17 13.59 21.82 27.88
CA LEU A 17 14.97 21.52 28.27
C LEU A 17 15.99 21.93 27.20
N PHE A 18 15.55 22.23 26.00
CA PHE A 18 16.39 22.48 24.83
C PHE A 18 16.21 23.89 24.26
N SER A 19 15.03 24.49 24.46
CA SER A 19 14.68 25.78 23.89
C SER A 19 13.87 26.63 24.84
N ALA A 20 14.03 27.95 24.75
CA ALA A 20 13.22 28.92 25.45
C ALA A 20 12.79 30.04 24.46
N SER A 21 11.60 30.58 24.66
CA SER A 21 11.08 31.68 23.87
C SER A 21 10.84 32.88 24.79
N THR A 22 11.24 34.05 24.33
CA THR A 22 11.02 35.34 25.00
C THR A 22 9.62 35.87 24.75
N THR A 23 9.14 35.72 23.50
CA THR A 23 7.82 36.20 23.07
C THR A 23 6.70 35.20 23.46
N HIS A 24 6.98 33.89 23.40
CA HIS A 24 6.00 32.81 23.65
C HIS A 24 6.56 31.77 24.65
N PRO A 25 6.71 32.10 25.95
CA PRO A 25 7.38 31.23 26.94
C PRO A 25 6.72 29.86 27.12
N SER A 26 5.39 29.74 26.89
CA SER A 26 4.64 28.50 27.00
C SER A 26 4.82 27.55 25.80
N LEU A 27 5.29 28.00 24.65
CA LEU A 27 5.35 27.24 23.40
C LEU A 27 6.19 25.94 23.52
N PRO A 28 7.44 25.95 24.05
CA PRO A 28 8.22 24.73 24.20
C PRO A 28 7.58 23.71 25.16
N GLN A 29 6.96 24.17 26.24
CA GLN A 29 6.28 23.31 27.20
C GLN A 29 5.04 22.67 26.59
N THR A 30 4.20 23.47 25.89
CA THR A 30 2.99 23.01 25.22
C THR A 30 3.32 21.99 24.15
N ALA A 31 4.31 22.26 23.29
CA ALA A 31 4.80 21.30 22.27
C ALA A 31 5.29 19.99 22.91
N GLY A 32 6.01 20.07 24.04
CA GLY A 32 6.43 18.90 24.83
C GLY A 32 5.26 18.09 25.37
N THR A 33 4.19 18.75 25.79
CA THR A 33 2.97 18.12 26.30
C THR A 33 2.26 17.32 25.19
N TYR A 34 1.98 17.95 24.04
CA TYR A 34 1.34 17.27 22.91
C TYR A 34 2.21 16.14 22.33
N ARG A 35 3.53 16.31 22.31
CA ARG A 35 4.46 15.23 22.01
C ARG A 35 4.35 14.07 22.98
N GLY A 36 4.19 14.36 24.28
CA GLY A 36 3.98 13.36 25.31
C GLY A 36 2.69 12.56 25.12
N VAL A 37 1.59 13.24 24.77
CA VAL A 37 0.31 12.61 24.41
C VAL A 37 0.48 11.70 23.21
N PHE A 38 1.02 12.22 22.11
CA PHE A 38 1.29 11.45 20.88
C PHE A 38 2.15 10.20 21.15
N ARG A 39 3.26 10.35 21.91
CA ARG A 39 4.10 9.21 22.33
C ARG A 39 3.30 8.14 23.06
N ASN A 40 2.43 8.54 24.00
CA ASN A 40 1.64 7.58 24.78
C ASN A 40 0.60 6.86 23.92
N VAL A 41 -0.02 7.57 22.99
CA VAL A 41 -0.95 6.99 22.00
C VAL A 41 -0.23 5.97 21.11
N LEU A 42 0.96 6.25 20.59
CA LEU A 42 1.77 5.29 19.83
C LEU A 42 2.11 4.04 20.64
N LYS A 43 2.49 4.21 21.90
CA LYS A 43 2.77 3.07 22.80
C LYS A 43 1.54 2.21 23.08
N LYS A 44 0.38 2.85 23.25
CA LYS A 44 -0.91 2.16 23.42
C LYS A 44 -1.22 1.38 22.13
N HIS A 45 -1.19 2.04 20.98
CA HIS A 45 -1.43 1.43 19.68
C HIS A 45 -0.55 0.19 19.43
N LYS A 46 0.74 0.27 19.74
CA LYS A 46 1.67 -0.85 19.60
C LYS A 46 1.23 -2.10 20.38
N ARG A 47 0.62 -1.92 21.56
CA ARG A 47 0.23 -3.02 22.47
C ARG A 47 -1.13 -3.63 22.14
N LEU A 48 -1.92 -2.99 21.29
CA LEU A 48 -3.24 -3.48 20.89
C LEU A 48 -3.13 -4.75 20.04
N ALA A 49 -4.13 -5.61 20.16
CA ALA A 49 -4.34 -6.73 19.24
C ALA A 49 -4.67 -6.21 17.81
N PRO A 50 -4.35 -6.97 16.75
CA PRO A 50 -4.54 -6.51 15.37
C PRO A 50 -5.92 -5.89 15.06
N PRO A 51 -7.07 -6.48 15.42
CA PRO A 51 -8.37 -5.89 15.13
C PRO A 51 -8.59 -4.53 15.82
N SER A 52 -8.06 -4.38 17.06
CA SER A 52 -8.17 -3.14 17.82
C SER A 52 -7.21 -2.05 17.36
N LYS A 53 -6.19 -2.38 16.55
CA LYS A 53 -5.29 -1.38 15.96
C LYS A 53 -6.01 -0.55 14.92
N ASP A 54 -6.81 -1.16 14.07
CA ASP A 54 -7.53 -0.45 13.00
C ASP A 54 -8.50 0.60 13.58
N SER A 55 -9.26 0.24 14.60
CA SER A 55 -10.15 1.18 15.30
C SER A 55 -9.41 2.28 16.06
N ASN A 56 -8.16 2.06 16.47
CA ASN A 56 -7.33 3.04 17.19
C ASN A 56 -6.59 4.02 16.29
N LEU A 57 -6.57 3.82 14.96
CA LEU A 57 -5.86 4.70 14.02
C LEU A 57 -6.39 6.15 14.05
N SER A 58 -7.69 6.34 14.24
CA SER A 58 -8.29 7.67 14.40
C SER A 58 -7.72 8.42 15.60
N THR A 59 -7.51 7.74 16.72
CA THR A 59 -6.90 8.32 17.93
C THR A 59 -5.44 8.72 17.66
N VAL A 60 -4.68 7.90 16.92
CA VAL A 60 -3.31 8.24 16.53
C VAL A 60 -3.29 9.46 15.60
N LEU A 61 -4.20 9.52 14.62
CA LEU A 61 -4.31 10.65 13.69
C LEU A 61 -4.68 11.94 14.42
N SER A 62 -5.61 11.88 15.39
CA SER A 62 -5.99 13.04 16.22
C SER A 62 -4.78 13.58 16.99
N ALA A 63 -4.04 12.70 17.68
CA ALA A 63 -2.85 13.10 18.43
C ALA A 63 -1.74 13.71 17.52
N LEU A 64 -1.59 13.21 16.29
CA LEU A 64 -0.70 13.81 15.28
C LEU A 64 -1.19 15.19 14.85
N SER A 65 -2.48 15.34 14.55
CA SER A 65 -3.08 16.60 14.12
C SER A 65 -2.98 17.69 15.19
N GLU A 66 -3.00 17.32 16.46
CA GLU A 66 -2.80 18.23 17.58
C GLU A 66 -1.32 18.60 17.79
N TYR A 67 -0.39 17.67 17.55
CA TYR A 67 1.04 17.90 17.79
C TYR A 67 1.74 18.64 16.64
N ILE A 68 1.42 18.31 15.39
CA ILE A 68 2.09 18.85 14.19
C ILE A 68 2.10 20.41 14.13
N PRO A 69 1.03 21.14 14.46
CA PRO A 69 1.04 22.60 14.45
C PRO A 69 2.11 23.20 15.37
N TYR A 70 2.22 22.69 16.61
CA TYR A 70 3.25 23.16 17.55
C TYR A 70 4.66 22.83 17.08
N LEU A 71 4.86 21.63 16.50
CA LEU A 71 6.14 21.24 15.93
C LEU A 71 6.53 22.14 14.73
N SER A 72 5.56 22.49 13.89
CA SER A 72 5.75 23.41 12.76
C SER A 72 6.07 24.82 13.22
N THR A 73 5.40 25.29 14.28
CA THR A 73 5.67 26.61 14.88
C THR A 73 7.07 26.68 15.47
N LEU A 74 7.51 25.63 16.21
CA LEU A 74 8.90 25.54 16.70
C LEU A 74 9.91 25.59 15.56
N ASN A 75 9.63 24.87 14.46
CA ASN A 75 10.50 24.86 13.29
C ASN A 75 10.55 26.24 12.59
N ALA A 76 9.41 26.90 12.43
CA ALA A 76 9.35 28.22 11.82
C ALA A 76 10.13 29.25 12.66
N ALA A 77 9.95 29.24 13.98
CA ALA A 77 10.64 30.11 14.92
C ALA A 77 12.17 29.89 14.91
N LEU A 78 12.64 28.64 14.83
CA LEU A 78 14.08 28.34 14.70
C LEU A 78 14.68 28.73 13.35
N CYS A 79 13.84 28.92 12.33
CA CYS A 79 14.24 29.37 11.01
C CYS A 79 13.98 30.86 10.78
N ASP A 80 13.73 31.65 11.83
CA ASP A 80 13.41 33.09 11.80
C ASP A 80 12.26 33.43 10.83
N ARG A 81 11.24 32.55 10.77
CA ARG A 81 10.05 32.73 9.95
C ARG A 81 8.86 33.14 10.80
N THR A 82 8.08 34.09 10.31
CA THR A 82 6.83 34.51 10.94
C THR A 82 5.78 33.39 10.87
N VAL A 83 4.97 33.28 11.92
CA VAL A 83 3.82 32.36 12.01
C VAL A 83 2.57 33.20 12.23
N ASN A 84 1.61 33.14 11.32
CA ASN A 84 0.40 33.97 11.35
C ASN A 84 0.69 35.48 11.53
N GLU A 85 1.72 36.00 10.80
CA GLU A 85 2.17 37.37 10.85
C GLU A 85 2.86 37.80 12.18
N GLU A 86 3.01 36.85 13.12
CA GLU A 86 3.73 37.10 14.38
C GLU A 86 5.16 36.54 14.30
N GLU A 87 6.10 37.31 14.84
CA GLU A 87 7.50 36.93 14.99
C GLU A 87 7.67 36.21 16.33
N ILE A 88 8.17 34.98 16.29
CA ILE A 88 8.37 34.16 17.47
C ILE A 88 9.88 34.02 17.71
N GLU A 89 10.37 34.67 18.74
CA GLU A 89 11.76 34.54 19.17
C GLU A 89 11.93 33.22 19.94
N LEU A 90 12.71 32.28 19.39
CA LEU A 90 13.03 31.01 20.01
C LEU A 90 14.54 30.76 20.01
N GLY A 91 15.12 30.73 21.21
CA GLY A 91 16.54 30.43 21.39
C GLY A 91 16.79 28.98 21.76
N LEU A 92 17.74 28.32 21.10
CA LEU A 92 18.21 26.99 21.50
C LEU A 92 19.20 27.12 22.66
N GLN A 93 18.95 26.48 23.78
CA GLN A 93 19.83 26.35 24.93
C GLN A 93 20.78 25.15 24.81
N ARG A 94 20.34 24.11 24.14
CA ARG A 94 21.07 22.86 23.91
C ARG A 94 20.63 22.25 22.59
N GLU A 95 21.48 21.41 22.00
CA GLU A 95 21.13 20.60 20.83
C GLU A 95 19.94 19.67 21.14
N ILE A 96 18.90 19.71 20.32
CA ILE A 96 17.74 18.82 20.44
C ILE A 96 18.18 17.41 20.03
N VAL A 97 18.09 16.47 20.95
CA VAL A 97 18.36 15.05 20.70
C VAL A 97 17.10 14.26 20.92
N VAL A 98 16.64 13.58 19.89
CA VAL A 98 15.42 12.76 19.90
C VAL A 98 15.75 11.29 19.66
N GLU A 99 14.93 10.40 20.17
CA GLU A 99 15.11 8.95 19.98
C GLU A 99 13.85 8.35 19.37
N TRP A 100 14.02 7.72 18.22
CA TRP A 100 12.96 6.99 17.56
C TRP A 100 13.35 5.53 17.31
N ARG A 101 12.36 4.66 17.26
CA ARG A 101 12.54 3.25 16.89
C ARG A 101 12.22 3.08 15.43
N SER A 102 13.22 2.68 14.65
CA SER A 102 13.06 2.31 13.25
C SER A 102 12.09 1.12 13.10
N THR A 103 11.30 1.12 12.04
CA THR A 103 10.33 0.06 11.70
C THR A 103 10.42 -0.39 10.25
N LEU A 104 11.16 0.35 9.41
CA LEU A 104 11.39 0.00 8.01
C LEU A 104 12.73 -0.71 7.78
N ALA A 105 13.67 -0.59 8.72
CA ALA A 105 14.95 -1.28 8.60
C ALA A 105 14.78 -2.78 8.80
N ALA A 106 15.55 -3.56 8.04
CA ALA A 106 15.61 -5.01 8.21
C ALA A 106 15.98 -5.38 9.65
N THR A 107 15.17 -6.21 10.28
CA THR A 107 15.31 -6.63 11.67
C THR A 107 15.66 -8.11 11.78
N ILE A 108 16.35 -8.48 12.85
CA ILE A 108 16.54 -9.89 13.18
C ILE A 108 15.23 -10.42 13.77
N ALA A 109 14.74 -11.53 13.24
CA ALA A 109 13.50 -12.14 13.69
C ALA A 109 13.46 -12.31 15.21
N GLY A 110 12.37 -11.89 15.84
CA GLY A 110 12.13 -12.00 17.29
C GLY A 110 12.81 -10.94 18.15
N ARG A 111 13.58 -9.99 17.58
CA ARG A 111 14.22 -8.91 18.31
C ARG A 111 13.67 -7.54 17.90
N GLU A 112 13.19 -6.77 18.86
CA GLU A 112 12.82 -5.38 18.59
C GLU A 112 14.05 -4.55 18.20
N PRO A 113 13.98 -3.71 17.13
CA PRO A 113 15.08 -2.83 16.81
C PRO A 113 15.35 -1.83 17.94
N ALA A 114 16.62 -1.51 18.14
CA ALA A 114 17.02 -0.49 19.11
C ALA A 114 16.47 0.89 18.70
N ARG A 115 16.33 1.81 19.64
CA ARG A 115 16.08 3.20 19.33
C ARG A 115 17.34 3.85 18.79
N VAL A 116 17.18 4.67 17.77
CA VAL A 116 18.26 5.47 17.19
C VAL A 116 18.10 6.90 17.65
N LYS A 117 19.21 7.51 18.07
CA LYS A 117 19.30 8.92 18.43
C LYS A 117 19.53 9.74 17.17
N GLY A 118 18.75 10.79 17.01
CA GLY A 118 18.92 11.79 15.98
C GLY A 118 19.05 13.18 16.59
N LYS A 119 19.74 14.06 15.89
CA LYS A 119 20.01 15.44 16.29
C LYS A 119 19.19 16.39 15.45
N GLY A 120 18.76 17.49 16.09
CA GLY A 120 17.97 18.53 15.43
C GLY A 120 16.47 18.27 15.37
N LEU A 121 15.73 19.35 15.12
CA LEU A 121 14.28 19.31 15.02
C LEU A 121 13.82 18.62 13.72
N ASP A 122 14.63 18.68 12.65
CA ASP A 122 14.33 18.04 11.37
C ASP A 122 14.19 16.52 11.49
N TYR A 123 14.99 15.91 12.38
CA TYR A 123 14.87 14.49 12.65
C TYR A 123 13.53 14.14 13.29
N GLU A 124 13.05 14.95 14.24
CA GLU A 124 11.74 14.79 14.85
C GLU A 124 10.61 14.98 13.82
N ILE A 125 10.68 16.06 13.03
CA ILE A 125 9.70 16.39 12.00
C ILE A 125 9.59 15.24 10.98
N SER A 126 10.73 14.72 10.54
CA SER A 126 10.77 13.63 9.56
C SER A 126 10.08 12.37 10.08
N PHE A 127 10.32 11.96 11.33
CA PHE A 127 9.65 10.81 11.93
C PHE A 127 8.16 11.05 12.18
N VAL A 128 7.78 12.24 12.63
CA VAL A 128 6.37 12.60 12.88
C VAL A 128 5.57 12.57 11.58
N LEU A 129 6.07 13.20 10.53
CA LEU A 129 5.40 13.22 9.23
C LEU A 129 5.44 11.85 8.54
N HIS A 130 6.55 11.11 8.63
CA HIS A 130 6.59 9.72 8.20
C HIS A 130 5.51 8.87 8.90
N THR A 131 5.35 9.04 10.21
CA THR A 131 4.29 8.36 10.96
C THR A 131 2.90 8.77 10.48
N LEU A 132 2.67 10.05 10.16
CA LEU A 132 1.42 10.52 9.57
C LEU A 132 1.11 9.84 8.25
N ALA A 133 2.09 9.71 7.35
CA ALA A 133 1.92 9.02 6.08
C ALA A 133 1.59 7.53 6.27
N CYS A 134 2.31 6.85 7.19
CA CYS A 134 2.00 5.45 7.54
C CYS A 134 0.59 5.29 8.12
N VAL A 135 0.14 6.21 8.98
CA VAL A 135 -1.23 6.19 9.53
C VAL A 135 -2.26 6.35 8.41
N ASN A 136 -2.05 7.25 7.45
CA ASN A 136 -2.94 7.39 6.31
C ASN A 136 -2.99 6.09 5.47
N THR A 137 -1.87 5.44 5.20
CA THR A 137 -1.84 4.16 4.48
C THR A 137 -2.60 3.07 5.26
N LEU A 138 -2.45 3.02 6.57
CA LEU A 138 -3.19 2.09 7.43
C LEU A 138 -4.69 2.41 7.49
N GLN A 139 -5.09 3.69 7.47
CA GLN A 139 -6.49 4.11 7.35
C GLN A 139 -7.10 3.63 6.02
N ALA A 140 -6.38 3.81 4.90
CA ALA A 140 -6.81 3.29 3.62
C ALA A 140 -7.00 1.75 3.66
N ARG A 141 -6.06 1.04 4.29
CA ARG A 141 -6.14 -0.41 4.48
C ARG A 141 -7.36 -0.80 5.31
N ALA A 142 -7.62 -0.14 6.42
CA ALA A 142 -8.77 -0.39 7.29
C ALA A 142 -10.11 -0.15 6.57
N GLN A 143 -10.20 0.91 5.74
CA GLN A 143 -11.36 1.15 4.90
C GLN A 143 -11.58 0.00 3.91
N LEU A 144 -10.55 -0.43 3.19
CA LEU A 144 -10.66 -1.49 2.21
C LEU A 144 -11.02 -2.86 2.83
N LEU A 145 -10.64 -3.10 4.09
CA LEU A 145 -11.02 -4.31 4.80
C LEU A 145 -12.54 -4.47 4.92
N LEU A 146 -13.30 -3.36 4.96
CA LEU A 146 -14.76 -3.37 4.99
C LEU A 146 -15.38 -3.98 3.72
N LEU A 147 -14.67 -3.95 2.58
CA LEU A 147 -15.14 -4.60 1.34
C LEU A 147 -15.17 -6.14 1.43
N TYR A 148 -14.42 -6.69 2.37
CA TYR A 148 -14.26 -8.14 2.56
C TYR A 148 -14.96 -8.65 3.83
N GLY A 149 -15.82 -7.83 4.42
CA GLY A 149 -16.62 -8.19 5.58
C GLY A 149 -17.68 -9.26 5.27
N ALA A 150 -18.35 -9.75 6.30
CA ALA A 150 -19.40 -10.79 6.17
C ALA A 150 -20.65 -10.29 5.39
N ILE A 151 -20.87 -8.98 5.35
CA ILE A 151 -21.98 -8.33 4.64
C ILE A 151 -21.42 -7.68 3.39
N THR A 152 -21.93 -8.05 2.23
CA THR A 152 -21.54 -7.42 0.96
C THR A 152 -22.01 -5.96 0.95
N PRO A 153 -21.11 -4.97 0.78
CA PRO A 153 -21.49 -3.57 0.75
C PRO A 153 -22.31 -3.25 -0.53
N SER A 154 -23.23 -2.30 -0.44
CA SER A 154 -23.89 -1.75 -1.62
C SER A 154 -22.90 -1.02 -2.54
N ASP A 155 -23.28 -0.78 -3.80
CA ASP A 155 -22.43 -0.09 -4.77
C ASP A 155 -22.05 1.33 -4.30
N GLU A 156 -22.96 2.02 -3.63
CA GLU A 156 -22.71 3.34 -3.04
C GLU A 156 -21.70 3.24 -1.88
N GLN A 157 -21.88 2.28 -0.99
CA GLN A 157 -20.96 2.02 0.12
C GLN A 157 -19.59 1.63 -0.41
N ARG A 158 -19.53 0.74 -1.41
CA ARG A 158 -18.28 0.34 -2.08
C ARG A 158 -17.55 1.57 -2.66
N THR A 159 -18.28 2.41 -3.39
CA THR A 159 -17.73 3.64 -3.99
C THR A 159 -17.19 4.59 -2.91
N SER A 160 -17.93 4.80 -1.84
CA SER A 160 -17.54 5.65 -0.71
C SER A 160 -16.27 5.12 -0.01
N ILE A 161 -16.23 3.82 0.27
CA ILE A 161 -15.07 3.14 0.88
C ILE A 161 -13.81 3.34 0.03
N ILE A 162 -13.90 3.04 -1.27
CA ILE A 162 -12.76 3.15 -2.19
C ILE A 162 -12.31 4.61 -2.34
N THR A 163 -13.24 5.54 -2.45
CA THR A 163 -12.93 6.98 -2.56
C THR A 163 -12.21 7.47 -1.30
N THR A 164 -12.67 7.09 -0.12
CA THR A 164 -12.04 7.44 1.16
C THR A 164 -10.65 6.84 1.28
N ALA A 165 -10.48 5.57 0.93
CA ALA A 165 -9.19 4.90 0.93
C ALA A 165 -8.20 5.57 -0.05
N THR A 166 -8.66 5.92 -1.26
CA THR A 166 -7.85 6.64 -2.26
C THR A 166 -7.40 8.01 -1.73
N LYS A 167 -8.29 8.77 -1.07
CA LYS A 167 -7.94 10.04 -0.44
C LYS A 167 -6.81 9.88 0.58
N HIS A 168 -6.88 8.89 1.44
CA HIS A 168 -5.83 8.61 2.41
C HIS A 168 -4.49 8.25 1.75
N LEU A 169 -4.47 7.43 0.68
CA LEU A 169 -3.25 7.10 -0.04
C LEU A 169 -2.63 8.32 -0.74
N LEU A 170 -3.45 9.20 -1.32
CA LEU A 170 -2.96 10.45 -1.92
C LEU A 170 -2.42 11.41 -0.85
N GLN A 171 -3.01 11.45 0.35
CA GLN A 171 -2.44 12.20 1.47
C GLN A 171 -1.08 11.62 1.90
N ALA A 172 -0.96 10.28 2.01
CA ALA A 172 0.31 9.63 2.29
C ALA A 172 1.38 9.96 1.22
N ASN A 173 1.01 9.87 -0.07
CA ASN A 173 1.89 10.27 -1.18
C ASN A 173 2.36 11.71 -1.06
N SER A 174 1.46 12.66 -0.77
CA SER A 174 1.81 14.08 -0.62
C SER A 174 2.79 14.32 0.53
N VAL A 175 2.58 13.65 1.67
CA VAL A 175 3.49 13.75 2.83
C VAL A 175 4.86 13.17 2.50
N HIS A 176 4.92 12.01 1.86
CA HIS A 176 6.19 11.40 1.44
C HIS A 176 6.93 12.26 0.40
N ASN A 177 6.23 12.87 -0.56
CA ASN A 177 6.84 13.81 -1.51
C ASN A 177 7.43 15.04 -0.80
N TYR A 178 6.70 15.62 0.16
CA TYR A 178 7.22 16.71 0.98
C TYR A 178 8.50 16.29 1.73
N LEU A 179 8.49 15.11 2.35
CA LEU A 179 9.67 14.58 3.05
C LEU A 179 10.84 14.29 2.11
N THR A 180 10.59 13.86 0.88
CA THR A 180 11.65 13.64 -0.12
C THR A 180 12.46 14.91 -0.34
N ILE A 181 11.78 16.07 -0.45
CA ILE A 181 12.44 17.37 -0.66
C ILE A 181 13.18 17.79 0.61
N ARG A 182 12.52 17.71 1.78
CA ARG A 182 13.08 18.13 3.06
C ARG A 182 14.30 17.30 3.49
N SER A 183 14.29 16.00 3.20
CA SER A 183 15.35 15.07 3.63
C SER A 183 16.65 15.19 2.84
N VAL A 184 16.70 15.99 1.79
CA VAL A 184 17.95 16.22 1.02
C VAL A 184 19.02 16.91 1.88
N GLU A 185 18.63 17.71 2.86
CA GLU A 185 19.53 18.44 3.76
C GLU A 185 20.02 17.61 4.96
N ILE A 186 19.47 16.41 5.16
CA ILE A 186 19.85 15.54 6.29
C ILE A 186 21.08 14.72 5.90
N ASP A 187 22.09 14.73 6.77
CA ASP A 187 23.30 13.92 6.58
C ASP A 187 22.96 12.42 6.50
N ALA A 188 23.12 11.86 5.32
CA ALA A 188 22.81 10.47 5.03
C ALA A 188 23.68 9.48 5.81
N SER A 189 24.88 9.86 6.28
CA SER A 189 25.80 9.00 7.01
C SER A 189 25.31 8.61 8.42
N SER A 190 24.49 9.47 9.02
CA SER A 190 23.92 9.26 10.36
C SER A 190 22.42 8.97 10.34
N ALA A 191 21.79 8.98 9.15
CA ALA A 191 20.35 8.89 9.01
C ALA A 191 19.86 7.43 9.06
N VAL A 192 18.77 7.20 9.76
CA VAL A 192 18.03 5.94 9.66
C VAL A 192 17.25 5.86 8.36
N VAL A 193 16.95 4.66 7.94
CA VAL A 193 16.30 4.39 6.66
C VAL A 193 15.03 5.21 6.43
N GLU A 194 14.20 5.39 7.48
CA GLU A 194 12.92 6.10 7.41
C GLU A 194 13.03 7.56 6.98
N ILE A 195 14.16 8.21 7.25
CA ILE A 195 14.31 9.64 6.95
C ILE A 195 15.12 9.93 5.69
N LEU A 196 15.62 8.90 5.00
CA LEU A 196 16.35 9.07 3.75
C LEU A 196 15.41 9.54 2.63
N SER A 197 15.87 10.53 1.85
CA SER A 197 15.13 11.07 0.70
C SER A 197 14.72 9.97 -0.29
N GLN A 198 15.60 9.02 -0.57
CA GLN A 198 15.33 7.88 -1.44
C GLN A 198 14.22 6.97 -0.88
N THR A 199 14.23 6.69 0.44
CA THR A 199 13.15 5.92 1.07
C THR A 199 11.82 6.64 0.94
N GLN A 200 11.79 7.94 1.22
CA GLN A 200 10.57 8.73 1.12
C GLN A 200 10.05 8.81 -0.33
N ALA A 201 10.94 8.95 -1.32
CA ALA A 201 10.58 8.90 -2.74
C ALA A 201 10.01 7.52 -3.15
N GLY A 202 10.59 6.44 -2.63
CA GLY A 202 10.09 5.08 -2.83
C GLY A 202 8.70 4.86 -2.22
N LEU A 203 8.47 5.33 -1.00
CA LEU A 203 7.17 5.26 -0.33
C LEU A 203 6.11 6.13 -1.00
N ALA A 204 6.50 7.30 -1.53
CA ALA A 204 5.61 8.14 -2.33
C ALA A 204 5.14 7.40 -3.60
N ALA A 205 6.08 6.79 -4.33
CA ALA A 205 5.76 6.00 -5.51
C ALA A 205 4.88 4.79 -5.18
N LEU A 206 5.13 4.11 -4.05
CA LEU A 206 4.30 3.00 -3.56
C LEU A 206 2.86 3.45 -3.30
N ALA A 207 2.67 4.52 -2.54
CA ALA A 207 1.34 5.06 -2.24
C ALA A 207 0.57 5.46 -3.51
N LEU A 208 1.28 6.00 -4.52
CA LEU A 208 0.68 6.36 -5.80
C LEU A 208 0.30 5.11 -6.62
N ALA A 209 1.12 4.06 -6.61
CA ALA A 209 0.79 2.78 -7.24
C ALA A 209 -0.49 2.18 -6.65
N GLU A 210 -0.57 2.13 -5.32
CA GLU A 210 -1.75 1.65 -4.60
C GLU A 210 -3.00 2.49 -4.91
N ALA A 211 -2.89 3.83 -4.90
CA ALA A 211 -4.01 4.72 -5.23
C ALA A 211 -4.50 4.54 -6.68
N THR A 212 -3.57 4.33 -7.62
CA THR A 212 -3.89 4.08 -9.04
C THR A 212 -4.69 2.77 -9.19
N LEU A 213 -4.29 1.72 -8.47
CA LEU A 213 -5.05 0.45 -8.49
C LEU A 213 -6.43 0.58 -7.84
N LEU A 214 -6.62 1.46 -6.85
CA LEU A 214 -7.94 1.73 -6.28
C LEU A 214 -8.86 2.45 -7.28
N ALA A 215 -8.32 3.31 -8.14
CA ALA A 215 -9.10 3.92 -9.21
C ALA A 215 -9.65 2.87 -10.17
N VAL A 216 -8.87 1.81 -10.47
CA VAL A 216 -9.34 0.66 -11.26
C VAL A 216 -10.34 -0.18 -10.46
N LEU A 217 -10.06 -0.48 -9.19
CA LEU A 217 -10.92 -1.29 -8.33
C LEU A 217 -12.33 -0.73 -8.18
N LYS A 218 -12.49 0.58 -8.27
CA LYS A 218 -13.79 1.26 -8.16
C LYS A 218 -14.80 0.72 -9.17
N ASP A 219 -14.36 0.52 -10.41
CA ASP A 219 -15.21 0.13 -11.53
C ASP A 219 -14.92 -1.31 -12.03
N ASP A 220 -14.03 -2.06 -11.36
CA ASP A 220 -13.75 -3.47 -11.65
C ASP A 220 -14.73 -4.38 -10.88
N PRO A 221 -15.65 -5.07 -11.56
CA PRO A 221 -16.63 -5.93 -10.90
C PRO A 221 -16.06 -7.30 -10.47
N TYR A 222 -14.96 -7.75 -11.07
CA TYR A 222 -14.46 -9.12 -10.90
C TYR A 222 -14.02 -9.47 -9.47
N PRO A 223 -13.36 -8.60 -8.69
CA PRO A 223 -13.03 -8.91 -7.30
C PRO A 223 -14.26 -9.19 -6.43
N ALA A 224 -15.36 -8.47 -6.67
CA ALA A 224 -16.62 -8.71 -5.96
C ALA A 224 -17.24 -10.07 -6.34
N ILE A 225 -17.19 -10.44 -7.62
CA ILE A 225 -17.69 -11.71 -8.13
C ILE A 225 -16.90 -12.88 -7.53
N VAL A 226 -15.56 -12.81 -7.50
CA VAL A 226 -14.72 -13.84 -6.87
C VAL A 226 -15.00 -13.95 -5.38
N ALA A 227 -15.30 -12.83 -4.71
CA ALA A 227 -15.72 -12.86 -3.31
C ALA A 227 -17.08 -13.56 -3.13
N GLN A 228 -18.02 -13.38 -4.07
CA GLN A 228 -19.34 -14.05 -4.08
C GLN A 228 -19.26 -15.53 -4.49
N ASP A 229 -18.34 -15.92 -5.39
CA ASP A 229 -18.16 -17.31 -5.84
C ASP A 229 -17.75 -18.27 -4.71
N ARG A 230 -17.38 -17.74 -3.56
CA ARG A 230 -17.25 -18.51 -2.31
C ARG A 230 -18.59 -19.09 -1.84
N ASN A 231 -19.70 -18.53 -2.27
CA ASN A 231 -21.03 -19.04 -2.05
C ASN A 231 -21.37 -20.04 -3.18
N LYS A 232 -21.28 -21.36 -2.90
CA LYS A 232 -21.46 -22.45 -3.87
C LYS A 232 -22.80 -22.42 -4.62
N ASN A 233 -23.76 -21.62 -4.17
CA ASN A 233 -25.10 -21.52 -4.72
C ASN A 233 -25.27 -20.37 -5.73
N ASP A 234 -24.27 -19.48 -5.90
CA ASP A 234 -24.36 -18.33 -6.77
C ASP A 234 -23.38 -18.47 -7.96
N LYS A 235 -23.93 -18.85 -9.12
CA LYS A 235 -23.17 -19.01 -10.37
C LYS A 235 -23.69 -18.10 -11.49
N ASP A 236 -24.46 -17.10 -11.16
CA ASP A 236 -25.10 -16.20 -12.13
C ASP A 236 -24.08 -15.46 -13.00
N TRP A 237 -22.85 -15.22 -12.49
CA TRP A 237 -21.76 -14.61 -13.27
C TRP A 237 -21.34 -15.43 -14.51
N MET A 238 -21.53 -16.75 -14.52
CA MET A 238 -21.22 -17.60 -15.68
C MET A 238 -22.24 -17.39 -16.80
N ILE A 239 -23.47 -17.06 -16.45
CA ILE A 239 -24.60 -16.87 -17.37
C ILE A 239 -24.62 -15.42 -17.85
N LYS A 240 -24.44 -14.46 -16.93
CA LYS A 240 -24.42 -13.02 -17.21
C LYS A 240 -23.12 -12.39 -16.71
N PRO A 241 -22.05 -12.42 -17.54
CA PRO A 241 -20.79 -11.81 -17.15
C PRO A 241 -20.97 -10.29 -16.97
N PRO A 242 -20.20 -9.69 -16.04
CA PRO A 242 -20.20 -8.25 -15.89
C PRO A 242 -19.69 -7.60 -17.17
N GLU A 243 -20.43 -6.63 -17.67
CA GLU A 243 -20.03 -5.88 -18.85
C GLU A 243 -19.06 -4.75 -18.46
N ILE A 244 -17.81 -4.86 -18.92
CA ILE A 244 -16.88 -3.75 -18.90
C ILE A 244 -16.85 -3.17 -20.32
N PRO A 245 -17.23 -1.89 -20.52
CA PRO A 245 -17.15 -1.27 -21.83
C PRO A 245 -15.71 -1.31 -22.39
N LYS A 246 -15.54 -1.62 -23.66
CA LYS A 246 -14.23 -1.74 -24.35
C LYS A 246 -13.29 -0.58 -24.05
N VAL A 247 -13.77 0.67 -24.13
CA VAL A 247 -12.97 1.87 -23.84
C VAL A 247 -12.43 1.86 -22.41
N ARG A 248 -13.22 1.35 -21.44
CA ARG A 248 -12.79 1.24 -20.05
C ARG A 248 -11.77 0.12 -19.86
N ALA A 249 -11.93 -1.03 -20.51
CA ALA A 249 -10.97 -2.14 -20.42
C ALA A 249 -9.55 -1.70 -20.85
N HIS A 250 -9.44 -0.98 -21.97
CA HIS A 250 -8.16 -0.44 -22.42
C HIS A 250 -7.59 0.62 -21.45
N LEU A 251 -8.43 1.52 -20.92
CA LEU A 251 -8.01 2.51 -19.92
C LEU A 251 -7.50 1.82 -18.64
N PHE A 252 -8.22 0.81 -18.14
CA PHE A 252 -7.82 0.07 -16.94
C PHE A 252 -6.50 -0.68 -17.15
N ALA A 253 -6.28 -1.27 -18.34
CA ALA A 253 -5.00 -1.88 -18.66
C ALA A 253 -3.85 -0.87 -18.55
N ARG A 254 -4.00 0.33 -19.10
CA ARG A 254 -3.00 1.41 -19.02
C ARG A 254 -2.78 1.91 -17.61
N LEU A 255 -3.84 2.07 -16.79
CA LEU A 255 -3.71 2.43 -15.38
C LEU A 255 -2.97 1.34 -14.58
N CYS A 256 -3.22 0.08 -14.87
CA CYS A 256 -2.50 -1.02 -14.24
C CYS A 256 -1.02 -1.05 -14.64
N LEU A 257 -0.66 -0.71 -15.88
CA LEU A 257 0.74 -0.54 -16.30
C LEU A 257 1.39 0.64 -15.56
N ALA A 258 0.73 1.80 -15.49
CA ALA A 258 1.24 2.93 -14.72
C ALA A 258 1.46 2.58 -13.24
N ALA A 259 0.56 1.80 -12.62
CA ALA A 259 0.76 1.29 -11.27
C ALA A 259 1.97 0.34 -11.17
N ALA A 260 2.23 -0.47 -12.21
CA ALA A 260 3.42 -1.32 -12.26
C ALA A 260 4.71 -0.50 -12.37
N GLU A 261 4.73 0.58 -13.16
CA GLU A 261 5.86 1.52 -13.27
C GLU A 261 6.12 2.22 -11.93
N HIS A 262 5.08 2.72 -11.26
CA HIS A 262 5.20 3.30 -9.91
C HIS A 262 5.75 2.29 -8.92
N SER A 263 5.32 1.03 -8.98
CA SER A 263 5.85 -0.05 -8.12
C SER A 263 7.31 -0.35 -8.44
N SER A 264 7.71 -0.33 -9.72
CA SER A 264 9.10 -0.51 -10.15
C SER A 264 9.99 0.62 -9.64
N LYS A 265 9.52 1.88 -9.73
CA LYS A 265 10.19 3.04 -9.16
C LYS A 265 10.33 2.92 -7.64
N ALA A 266 9.28 2.48 -6.95
CA ALA A 266 9.33 2.24 -5.51
C ALA A 266 10.39 1.19 -5.15
N GLU A 267 10.42 0.05 -5.86
CA GLU A 267 11.40 -1.02 -5.67
C GLU A 267 12.84 -0.53 -5.85
N ALA A 268 13.12 0.24 -6.91
CA ALA A 268 14.43 0.79 -7.19
C ALA A 268 14.90 1.77 -6.09
N MET A 269 14.03 2.70 -5.68
CA MET A 269 14.35 3.70 -4.66
C MET A 269 14.54 3.08 -3.27
N LEU A 270 13.69 2.14 -2.88
CA LEU A 270 13.80 1.43 -1.60
C LEU A 270 15.05 0.55 -1.56
N SER A 271 15.39 -0.13 -2.66
CA SER A 271 16.62 -0.93 -2.76
C SER A 271 17.88 -0.06 -2.62
N ALA A 272 17.87 1.16 -3.20
CA ALA A 272 18.98 2.10 -3.11
C ALA A 272 19.15 2.72 -1.71
N SER A 273 18.13 2.68 -0.86
CA SER A 273 18.15 3.24 0.50
C SER A 273 18.91 2.38 1.53
N GLY A 274 19.34 1.17 1.17
CA GLY A 274 20.03 0.25 2.06
C GLY A 274 19.16 -0.94 2.50
N ARG A 275 19.31 -1.41 3.75
CA ARG A 275 18.59 -2.58 4.25
C ARG A 275 17.17 -2.23 4.66
N ILE A 276 16.25 -2.35 3.73
CA ILE A 276 14.80 -2.28 3.99
C ILE A 276 14.28 -3.65 4.45
N ASP A 277 13.21 -3.65 5.24
CA ASP A 277 12.51 -4.87 5.66
C ASP A 277 12.08 -5.73 4.46
N GLU A 278 12.37 -7.02 4.52
CA GLU A 278 12.14 -7.97 3.43
C GLU A 278 10.64 -8.10 3.10
N ALA A 279 9.76 -7.96 4.09
CA ALA A 279 8.31 -8.03 3.88
C ALA A 279 7.83 -6.87 3.01
N LEU A 280 8.35 -5.65 3.22
CA LEU A 280 8.03 -4.50 2.38
C LEU A 280 8.57 -4.68 0.96
N MET A 281 9.81 -5.14 0.79
CA MET A 281 10.40 -5.38 -0.53
C MET A 281 9.65 -6.45 -1.31
N THR A 282 9.27 -7.55 -0.65
CA THR A 282 8.46 -8.62 -1.24
C THR A 282 7.09 -8.09 -1.66
N TYR A 283 6.44 -7.29 -0.81
CA TYR A 283 5.15 -6.68 -1.11
C TYR A 283 5.23 -5.77 -2.35
N VAL A 284 6.24 -4.91 -2.46
CA VAL A 284 6.43 -4.01 -3.62
C VAL A 284 6.65 -4.81 -4.91
N THR A 285 7.47 -5.85 -4.86
CA THR A 285 7.70 -6.77 -5.99
C THR A 285 6.39 -7.48 -6.39
N ASP A 286 5.62 -7.95 -5.43
CA ASP A 286 4.35 -8.62 -5.68
C ASP A 286 3.26 -7.66 -6.20
N LEU A 287 3.26 -6.40 -5.73
CA LEU A 287 2.38 -5.34 -6.26
C LEU A 287 2.65 -5.08 -7.74
N ARG A 288 3.93 -4.99 -8.14
CA ARG A 288 4.33 -4.85 -9.54
C ARG A 288 3.82 -6.01 -10.39
N LYS A 289 4.00 -7.26 -9.91
CA LYS A 289 3.52 -8.47 -10.61
C LYS A 289 2.00 -8.49 -10.73
N ALA A 290 1.29 -8.19 -9.64
CA ALA A 290 -0.17 -8.13 -9.64
C ALA A 290 -0.70 -7.03 -10.58
N SER A 291 -0.06 -5.87 -10.61
CA SER A 291 -0.42 -4.76 -11.52
C SER A 291 -0.24 -5.16 -12.99
N ARG A 292 0.87 -5.82 -13.35
CA ARG A 292 1.09 -6.31 -14.72
C ARG A 292 0.08 -7.41 -15.10
N ALA A 293 -0.24 -8.30 -14.18
CA ALA A 293 -1.25 -9.33 -14.41
C ALA A 293 -2.64 -8.73 -14.64
N LYS A 294 -3.01 -7.71 -13.86
CA LYS A 294 -4.27 -6.97 -14.07
C LYS A 294 -4.30 -6.30 -15.44
N ALA A 295 -3.19 -5.70 -15.88
CA ALA A 295 -3.10 -5.13 -17.22
C ALA A 295 -3.32 -6.20 -18.31
N CYS A 296 -2.67 -7.36 -18.19
CA CYS A 296 -2.89 -8.48 -19.10
C CYS A 296 -4.35 -8.93 -19.12
N ARG A 297 -4.98 -9.04 -17.94
CA ARG A 297 -6.41 -9.41 -17.85
C ARG A 297 -7.30 -8.41 -18.60
N PHE A 298 -7.08 -7.11 -18.42
CA PHE A 298 -7.89 -6.09 -19.11
C PHE A 298 -7.61 -6.04 -20.63
N PHE A 299 -6.39 -6.29 -21.08
CA PHE A 299 -6.11 -6.49 -22.51
C PHE A 299 -6.80 -7.74 -23.04
N GLY A 300 -6.85 -8.82 -22.26
CA GLY A 300 -7.60 -10.02 -22.59
C GLY A 300 -9.11 -9.75 -22.73
N ILE A 301 -9.69 -9.01 -21.77
CA ILE A 301 -11.10 -8.59 -21.84
C ILE A 301 -11.35 -7.72 -23.08
N ASN A 302 -10.44 -6.81 -23.42
CA ASN A 302 -10.57 -6.01 -24.62
C ASN A 302 -10.56 -6.87 -25.90
N ALA A 303 -9.66 -7.85 -26.00
CA ALA A 303 -9.57 -8.76 -27.14
C ALA A 303 -10.84 -9.63 -27.27
N GLU A 304 -11.37 -10.13 -26.14
CA GLU A 304 -12.61 -10.90 -26.12
C GLU A 304 -13.80 -10.06 -26.60
N LEU A 305 -13.90 -8.79 -26.18
CA LEU A 305 -14.92 -7.86 -26.66
C LEU A 305 -14.79 -7.52 -28.17
N GLU A 306 -13.63 -7.76 -28.76
CA GLU A 306 -13.38 -7.65 -30.21
C GLU A 306 -13.69 -8.94 -30.98
N GLY A 307 -14.08 -10.01 -30.28
CA GLY A 307 -14.32 -11.34 -30.84
C GLY A 307 -13.04 -12.17 -31.04
N GLU A 308 -11.90 -11.69 -30.53
CA GLU A 308 -10.62 -12.37 -30.60
C GLU A 308 -10.37 -13.27 -29.39
N THR A 309 -11.25 -14.24 -29.12
CA THR A 309 -11.23 -15.10 -27.93
C THR A 309 -9.88 -15.81 -27.75
N GLY A 310 -9.25 -16.30 -28.83
CA GLY A 310 -7.92 -16.93 -28.76
C GLY A 310 -6.83 -15.97 -28.25
N GLN A 311 -6.85 -14.72 -28.68
CA GLN A 311 -5.94 -13.68 -28.19
C GLN A 311 -6.27 -13.33 -26.72
N GLY A 312 -7.54 -13.26 -26.36
CA GLY A 312 -8.01 -13.09 -24.99
C GLY A 312 -7.42 -14.14 -24.03
N ILE A 313 -7.49 -15.42 -24.43
CA ILE A 313 -6.90 -16.53 -23.65
C ILE A 313 -5.38 -16.39 -23.55
N ALA A 314 -4.69 -16.00 -24.63
CA ALA A 314 -3.25 -15.80 -24.61
C ALA A 314 -2.84 -14.71 -23.60
N TRP A 315 -3.61 -13.62 -23.49
CA TRP A 315 -3.40 -12.59 -22.46
C TRP A 315 -3.60 -13.12 -21.05
N LEU A 316 -4.58 -13.99 -20.79
CA LEU A 316 -4.78 -14.60 -19.46
C LEU A 316 -3.64 -15.55 -19.08
N ILE A 317 -3.12 -16.31 -20.03
CA ILE A 317 -1.90 -17.13 -19.84
C ILE A 317 -0.71 -16.22 -19.47
N GLY A 318 -0.57 -15.08 -20.17
CA GLY A 318 0.40 -14.04 -19.83
C GLY A 318 0.23 -13.50 -18.42
N ALA A 319 -1.00 -13.23 -17.99
CA ALA A 319 -1.31 -12.78 -16.64
C ALA A 319 -0.87 -13.80 -15.57
N ARG A 320 -1.17 -15.08 -15.74
CA ARG A 320 -0.70 -16.16 -14.85
C ARG A 320 0.82 -16.20 -14.75
N LYS A 321 1.52 -16.06 -15.88
CA LYS A 321 2.97 -16.02 -15.92
C LYS A 321 3.54 -14.82 -15.16
N GLN A 322 2.92 -13.62 -15.28
CA GLN A 322 3.30 -12.43 -14.48
C GLN A 322 3.12 -12.67 -12.98
N LEU A 323 2.08 -13.38 -12.56
CA LEU A 323 1.85 -13.75 -11.18
C LEU A 323 2.83 -14.82 -10.64
N GLY A 324 3.68 -15.41 -11.50
CA GLY A 324 4.64 -16.45 -11.15
C GLY A 324 4.04 -17.85 -11.11
N PHE A 325 2.92 -18.09 -11.81
CA PHE A 325 2.30 -19.40 -11.95
C PHE A 325 2.46 -19.90 -13.40
N GLY A 326 2.95 -21.13 -13.57
CA GLY A 326 3.14 -21.74 -14.89
C GLY A 326 1.84 -21.93 -15.67
N SER A 327 1.93 -22.28 -16.98
CA SER A 327 0.76 -22.59 -17.80
C SER A 327 0.11 -23.92 -17.36
N VAL A 328 -1.23 -24.04 -17.56
CA VAL A 328 -1.98 -25.27 -17.29
C VAL A 328 -1.42 -26.48 -18.04
N LYS A 329 -0.71 -26.27 -19.16
CA LYS A 329 -0.08 -27.33 -19.97
C LYS A 329 1.09 -28.05 -19.24
N ASP A 330 1.79 -27.38 -18.33
CA ASP A 330 2.83 -28.01 -17.50
C ASP A 330 2.23 -28.86 -16.38
N GLU A 331 0.94 -28.67 -16.06
CA GLU A 331 0.19 -29.46 -15.08
C GLU A 331 -0.62 -30.62 -15.69
N GLY A 332 -0.54 -30.84 -17.01
CA GLY A 332 -1.22 -31.91 -17.76
C GLY A 332 -0.77 -33.34 -17.42
N SER A 333 0.22 -33.49 -16.57
CA SER A 333 0.50 -34.69 -15.81
C SER A 333 -0.38 -34.67 -14.56
N LYS A 334 -1.53 -35.42 -14.59
CA LYS A 334 -2.40 -35.77 -13.45
C LYS A 334 -2.08 -34.99 -12.18
N MET A 335 -2.76 -33.83 -11.98
CA MET A 335 -2.68 -33.11 -10.70
C MET A 335 -2.96 -34.12 -9.61
N SER A 336 -1.92 -34.56 -8.89
CA SER A 336 -2.08 -35.46 -7.76
C SER A 336 -3.02 -34.79 -6.78
N GLY A 337 -3.90 -35.54 -6.14
CA GLY A 337 -4.84 -35.03 -5.14
C GLY A 337 -4.17 -34.11 -4.11
N LEU A 338 -2.86 -34.29 -3.87
CA LEU A 338 -1.99 -33.47 -3.03
C LEU A 338 -1.82 -32.01 -3.51
N ALA A 339 -1.78 -31.74 -4.82
CA ALA A 339 -1.66 -30.37 -5.35
C ALA A 339 -2.98 -29.62 -5.18
N LYS A 340 -4.12 -30.30 -5.36
CA LYS A 340 -5.46 -29.76 -5.12
C LYS A 340 -5.69 -29.48 -3.63
N PHE A 341 -5.27 -30.41 -2.76
CA PHE A 341 -5.31 -30.22 -1.30
C PHE A 341 -4.42 -29.06 -0.84
N LYS A 342 -3.23 -28.88 -1.42
CA LYS A 342 -2.34 -27.74 -1.12
C LYS A 342 -2.98 -26.41 -1.55
N LYS A 343 -3.67 -26.37 -2.70
CA LYS A 343 -4.39 -25.18 -3.18
C LYS A 343 -5.54 -24.83 -2.25
N ASP A 344 -6.43 -25.77 -1.94
CA ASP A 344 -7.58 -25.60 -1.04
C ASP A 344 -7.13 -25.21 0.38
N TRP A 345 -6.01 -25.77 0.86
CA TRP A 345 -5.48 -25.43 2.18
C TRP A 345 -4.89 -24.02 2.22
N LYS A 346 -4.23 -23.59 1.13
CA LYS A 346 -3.70 -22.24 0.98
C LYS A 346 -4.82 -21.21 0.91
N GLU A 347 -5.89 -21.51 0.17
CA GLU A 347 -7.10 -20.66 0.08
C GLU A 347 -7.81 -20.53 1.43
N LYS A 348 -8.03 -21.63 2.17
CA LYS A 348 -8.59 -21.59 3.53
C LYS A 348 -7.72 -20.82 4.51
N ARG A 349 -6.39 -20.86 4.33
CA ARG A 349 -5.46 -20.10 5.15
C ARG A 349 -5.54 -18.60 4.87
N GLU A 350 -5.72 -18.20 3.60
CA GLU A 350 -5.94 -16.80 3.23
C GLU A 350 -7.28 -16.28 3.75
N ASP A 351 -8.34 -17.05 3.65
CA ASP A 351 -9.65 -16.68 4.20
C ASP A 351 -9.59 -16.49 5.73
N LYS A 352 -8.80 -17.30 6.43
CA LYS A 352 -8.55 -17.14 7.87
C LYS A 352 -7.72 -15.88 8.19
N LYS A 353 -6.78 -15.49 7.31
CA LYS A 353 -6.00 -14.25 7.44
C LYS A 353 -6.87 -13.00 7.33
N ILE A 354 -7.89 -13.01 6.46
CA ILE A 354 -8.88 -11.92 6.36
C ILE A 354 -9.57 -11.73 7.71
N GLY A 355 -9.98 -12.80 8.36
CA GLY A 355 -10.61 -12.75 9.69
C GLY A 355 -9.68 -12.30 10.83
N LEU A 356 -8.36 -12.49 10.68
CA LEU A 356 -7.37 -12.13 11.69
C LEU A 356 -6.73 -10.75 11.48
N GLY A 357 -6.98 -10.08 10.33
CA GLY A 357 -6.60 -8.68 10.04
C GLY A 357 -5.10 -8.40 9.85
N GLY A 358 -4.20 -9.19 10.42
CA GLY A 358 -2.78 -8.87 10.51
C GLY A 358 -1.96 -9.10 9.23
N GLU A 359 -2.22 -10.20 8.51
CA GLU A 359 -1.45 -10.62 7.33
C GLU A 359 -2.22 -10.48 6.01
N TRP A 360 -3.45 -9.96 6.06
CA TRP A 360 -4.29 -9.81 4.89
C TRP A 360 -3.66 -8.85 3.88
N GLY A 361 -3.61 -9.28 2.62
CA GLY A 361 -3.05 -8.49 1.52
C GLY A 361 -1.52 -8.37 1.52
N SER A 362 -0.79 -9.18 2.31
CA SER A 362 0.67 -9.20 2.31
C SER A 362 1.27 -9.58 0.96
N ASP A 363 0.50 -10.24 0.09
CA ASP A 363 0.82 -10.62 -1.28
C ASP A 363 0.38 -9.57 -2.33
N ALA A 364 0.01 -8.37 -1.89
CA ALA A 364 -0.48 -7.29 -2.74
C ALA A 364 -1.68 -7.69 -3.65
N GLY A 365 -2.47 -8.69 -3.25
CA GLY A 365 -3.63 -9.18 -4.00
C GLY A 365 -3.30 -10.12 -5.16
N ARG A 366 -2.10 -10.69 -5.20
CA ARG A 366 -1.68 -11.66 -6.23
C ARG A 366 -2.59 -12.88 -6.32
N LEU A 367 -2.97 -13.45 -5.18
CA LEU A 367 -3.83 -14.64 -5.13
C LEU A 367 -5.27 -14.34 -5.55
N GLU A 368 -5.78 -13.18 -5.20
CA GLU A 368 -7.11 -12.72 -5.65
C GLU A 368 -7.12 -12.56 -7.18
N GLU A 369 -6.12 -11.89 -7.74
CA GLU A 369 -6.00 -11.72 -9.19
C GLU A 369 -5.84 -13.07 -9.91
N LEU A 370 -5.08 -14.01 -9.36
CA LEU A 370 -4.95 -15.36 -9.92
C LEU A 370 -6.32 -16.04 -10.03
N ARG A 371 -7.17 -15.95 -9.00
CA ARG A 371 -8.51 -16.53 -9.02
C ARG A 371 -9.38 -15.93 -10.13
N ILE A 372 -9.30 -14.60 -10.32
CA ILE A 372 -10.03 -13.92 -11.40
C ILE A 372 -9.55 -14.42 -12.77
N VAL A 373 -8.25 -14.51 -12.97
CA VAL A 373 -7.64 -14.97 -14.23
C VAL A 373 -8.03 -16.42 -14.52
N GLU A 374 -7.95 -17.31 -13.53
CA GLU A 374 -8.34 -18.74 -13.68
C GLU A 374 -9.82 -18.86 -14.01
N MET A 375 -10.68 -18.08 -13.40
CA MET A 375 -12.12 -18.04 -13.63
C MET A 375 -12.43 -17.64 -15.09
N LEU A 376 -11.82 -16.58 -15.58
CA LEU A 376 -11.97 -16.12 -16.96
C LEU A 376 -11.38 -17.13 -17.96
N GLU A 377 -10.20 -17.68 -17.68
CA GLU A 377 -9.54 -18.67 -18.52
C GLU A 377 -10.41 -19.92 -18.70
N GLN A 378 -11.00 -20.42 -17.63
CA GLN A 378 -11.92 -21.56 -17.69
C GLN A 378 -13.16 -21.27 -18.55
N LYS A 379 -13.74 -20.08 -18.42
CA LYS A 379 -14.90 -19.65 -19.20
C LYS A 379 -14.56 -19.54 -20.67
N TRP A 380 -13.50 -18.84 -21.02
CA TRP A 380 -13.14 -18.59 -22.42
C TRP A 380 -12.61 -19.83 -23.12
N ASN A 381 -11.90 -20.74 -22.44
CA ASN A 381 -11.52 -22.02 -23.02
C ASN A 381 -12.76 -22.84 -23.41
N LYS A 382 -13.79 -22.90 -22.54
CA LYS A 382 -15.04 -23.60 -22.90
C LYS A 382 -15.72 -22.96 -24.12
N MET A 383 -15.73 -21.64 -24.21
CA MET A 383 -16.28 -20.94 -25.38
C MET A 383 -15.47 -21.23 -26.63
N ASN A 384 -14.15 -21.16 -26.58
CA ASN A 384 -13.26 -21.42 -27.69
C ASN A 384 -13.36 -22.89 -28.19
N ASP A 385 -13.48 -23.84 -27.28
CA ASP A 385 -13.61 -25.27 -27.62
C ASP A 385 -14.97 -25.61 -28.24
N THR A 386 -16.01 -24.82 -27.95
CA THR A 386 -17.38 -25.11 -28.38
C THR A 386 -17.86 -24.29 -29.56
N VAL A 387 -17.34 -23.08 -29.74
CA VAL A 387 -17.88 -22.09 -30.71
C VAL A 387 -16.82 -21.56 -31.67
N ASP A 388 -15.65 -21.14 -31.21
CA ASP A 388 -14.76 -20.29 -31.99
C ASP A 388 -13.54 -21.01 -32.61
N THR A 389 -13.06 -22.11 -32.06
CA THR A 389 -11.86 -22.88 -32.50
C THR A 389 -10.66 -21.99 -32.94
N ALA A 390 -10.51 -20.82 -32.31
CA ALA A 390 -9.48 -19.85 -32.66
C ALA A 390 -8.09 -20.26 -32.16
N SER A 391 -7.05 -20.00 -32.95
CA SER A 391 -5.66 -20.31 -32.56
C SER A 391 -5.18 -19.41 -31.42
N ILE A 392 -4.52 -19.98 -30.41
CA ILE A 392 -3.94 -19.26 -29.28
C ILE A 392 -2.47 -18.91 -29.59
N SER A 393 -2.17 -17.63 -29.81
CA SER A 393 -0.80 -17.14 -30.07
C SER A 393 -0.31 -16.30 -28.90
N ILE A 394 0.67 -16.84 -28.14
CA ILE A 394 1.22 -16.21 -26.93
C ILE A 394 2.29 -15.16 -27.26
N ASP A 395 3.02 -15.32 -28.36
CA ASP A 395 4.20 -14.51 -28.67
C ASP A 395 3.89 -13.03 -28.93
N SER A 396 2.74 -12.73 -29.56
CA SER A 396 2.30 -11.34 -29.81
C SER A 396 1.96 -10.57 -28.54
N CYS A 397 1.46 -11.26 -27.52
CA CYS A 397 1.10 -10.65 -26.22
C CYS A 397 2.32 -10.29 -25.37
N VAL A 398 3.36 -11.12 -25.41
CA VAL A 398 4.62 -10.88 -24.72
C VAL A 398 5.39 -9.70 -25.30
N LEU A 399 5.37 -9.54 -26.65
CA LEU A 399 5.99 -8.40 -27.32
C LEU A 399 5.29 -7.08 -26.99
N LYS A 400 3.96 -7.01 -27.00
CA LYS A 400 3.19 -5.80 -26.65
C LYS A 400 3.41 -5.35 -25.19
N LEU A 401 3.68 -6.27 -24.27
CA LEU A 401 4.03 -5.92 -22.88
C LEU A 401 5.45 -5.33 -22.76
N ARG A 402 6.38 -5.72 -23.64
CA ARG A 402 7.75 -5.18 -23.67
C ARG A 402 7.84 -3.80 -24.30
N GLU A 403 6.96 -3.51 -25.25
CA GLU A 403 6.87 -2.20 -25.91
C GLU A 403 6.18 -1.15 -25.01
N ALA A 404 5.50 -1.59 -23.96
CA ALA A 404 4.83 -0.73 -22.96
C ALA A 404 5.70 -0.44 -21.71
N ASP A 405 6.88 -1.04 -21.63
CA ASP A 405 7.94 -0.75 -20.63
C ASP A 405 8.92 0.29 -21.23
#